data_f1ca81bd3f88f605a48544643aebad2e
#
_entry.id   f1ca81bd3f88f605a48544643aebad2e
#
_cell.length_a   1.000
_cell.length_b   1.000
_cell.length_c   1.000
_cell.angle_alpha   90.00
_cell.angle_beta   90.00
_cell.angle_gamma   90.00
#
_symmetry.space_group_name_H-M   'P 1'
#
loop_
_entity.id
_entity.type
_entity.pdbx_description
1 polymer ?
#
loop_
_entity_poly.entity_id
_entity_poly.type
_entity_poly.pdbx_seq_one_letter_code
_entity_poly.pdbx_strand_id
1 'polypeptide(L)'
;MRMMRFLNDIFCKCGVVISTLVLLLSATTACDDLDDGGMPIYDSKAWLNYSVAGYNETSISGGIKGDPDYTYKITITAGTEWASLSKTAQVREVTGRIGIYGTAFLICFDHNETASTRSGEVTIKISDGTSFKLAFSQWGLSDSSEYNRAWGEQPAYKENANYIHKTYYTTLSGQSVPVRNYSICYDLEKLVSHWVAYPIHSSYTGGSFKTRTDAWAFDDAVTTGESDKDNPRYVITYPKIDQSKQQNIVRGSYGDADRSLNRGHMLPSASRYSTWMTNAQTFYATNMFPQNGTLNSGKWGSLEINARNAVCRDTLFCVVGTLYEAGTRQIYSRSRSITVPSHCYKLLLRTKSGNTGKRISEITSADEIMAIGFVWENTADGNNTSIANAAVSIAEIERRSGFKFFHNLNPEIADEVKAQKNYDAWLSKF
;
A
#
# COMPACT_ATOMS: atom_id res chain seq x y z
N MET A 1 -29.28 -20.89 -25.96
CA MET A 1 -29.79 -20.38 -24.69
C MET A 1 -29.74 -21.38 -23.51
N ARG A 2 -29.69 -22.69 -23.73
CA ARG A 2 -29.49 -23.71 -22.65
C ARG A 2 -28.05 -23.94 -22.24
N MET A 3 -27.10 -23.63 -23.08
CA MET A 3 -25.64 -23.80 -22.81
C MET A 3 -25.03 -22.69 -21.92
N MET A 4 -25.62 -21.50 -21.90
CA MET A 4 -25.18 -20.39 -21.05
C MET A 4 -25.60 -20.51 -19.57
N ARG A 5 -26.65 -21.31 -19.26
CA ARG A 5 -27.06 -21.56 -17.86
C ARG A 5 -26.18 -22.60 -17.15
N PHE A 6 -25.58 -23.51 -17.92
CA PHE A 6 -24.73 -24.56 -17.35
C PHE A 6 -23.37 -24.04 -16.90
N LEU A 7 -22.87 -22.97 -17.53
CA LEU A 7 -21.62 -22.34 -17.15
C LEU A 7 -21.74 -21.48 -15.87
N ASN A 8 -22.90 -20.86 -15.62
CA ASN A 8 -23.11 -20.05 -14.43
C ASN A 8 -23.20 -20.86 -13.12
N ASP A 9 -23.68 -22.11 -13.17
CA ASP A 9 -23.79 -22.97 -11.98
C ASP A 9 -22.44 -23.59 -11.54
N ILE A 10 -21.46 -23.64 -12.44
CA ILE A 10 -20.10 -24.12 -12.12
C ILE A 10 -19.27 -23.01 -11.45
N PHE A 11 -19.55 -21.73 -11.73
CA PHE A 11 -18.79 -20.60 -11.20
C PHE A 11 -19.14 -20.20 -9.76
N CYS A 12 -20.26 -20.69 -9.22
CA CYS A 12 -20.73 -20.30 -7.90
C CYS A 12 -20.21 -21.17 -6.74
N LYS A 13 -19.44 -22.24 -7.02
CA LYS A 13 -19.01 -23.20 -5.97
C LYS A 13 -17.50 -23.33 -5.73
N CYS A 14 -16.66 -22.62 -6.46
CA CYS A 14 -15.20 -22.62 -6.22
C CYS A 14 -14.63 -21.22 -6.34
N GLY A 15 -14.38 -20.56 -5.22
CA GLY A 15 -13.78 -19.23 -5.11
C GLY A 15 -12.29 -19.14 -5.49
N VAL A 16 -11.86 -19.75 -6.62
CA VAL A 16 -10.44 -19.83 -7.02
C VAL A 16 -10.21 -19.64 -8.53
N VAL A 17 -11.14 -19.10 -9.32
CA VAL A 17 -10.97 -19.13 -10.80
C VAL A 17 -11.19 -17.79 -11.50
N ILE A 18 -10.84 -16.65 -10.91
CA ILE A 18 -10.95 -15.37 -11.65
C ILE A 18 -9.63 -14.98 -12.37
N SER A 19 -8.48 -15.47 -11.95
CA SER A 19 -7.22 -15.19 -12.67
C SER A 19 -6.97 -16.07 -13.91
N THR A 20 -7.69 -17.17 -14.07
CA THR A 20 -7.45 -18.11 -15.18
C THR A 20 -8.25 -17.76 -16.46
N LEU A 21 -9.28 -16.93 -16.36
CA LEU A 21 -10.14 -16.63 -17.49
C LEU A 21 -9.64 -15.49 -18.40
N VAL A 22 -8.77 -14.61 -17.89
CA VAL A 22 -8.17 -13.52 -18.71
C VAL A 22 -7.05 -14.03 -19.61
N LEU A 23 -6.46 -15.18 -19.31
CA LEU A 23 -5.41 -15.82 -20.12
C LEU A 23 -5.92 -16.60 -21.33
N LEU A 24 -7.22 -16.89 -21.39
CA LEU A 24 -7.82 -17.66 -22.50
C LEU A 24 -8.25 -16.80 -23.71
N LEU A 25 -8.27 -15.47 -23.58
CA LEU A 25 -8.72 -14.57 -24.65
C LEU A 25 -7.59 -14.04 -25.55
N SER A 26 -6.33 -14.23 -25.18
CA SER A 26 -5.18 -13.82 -26.01
C SER A 26 -4.61 -14.95 -26.89
N ALA A 27 -5.20 -16.13 -26.87
CA ALA A 27 -4.74 -17.29 -27.64
C ALA A 27 -5.57 -17.60 -28.90
N THR A 28 -6.45 -16.68 -29.35
CA THR A 28 -7.33 -16.93 -30.51
C THR A 28 -6.89 -16.24 -31.81
N THR A 29 -5.61 -15.94 -31.97
CA THR A 29 -5.07 -15.51 -33.27
C THR A 29 -3.86 -16.35 -33.67
N ALA A 30 -4.09 -17.64 -33.92
CA ALA A 30 -3.22 -18.47 -34.75
C ALA A 30 -4.05 -19.69 -35.20
N CYS A 31 -4.99 -19.45 -36.08
CA CYS A 31 -5.51 -20.46 -37.00
C CYS A 31 -5.15 -19.94 -38.38
N ASP A 32 -4.03 -20.37 -38.87
CA ASP A 32 -3.79 -20.59 -40.31
C ASP A 32 -2.60 -21.52 -40.40
N ASP A 33 -2.86 -22.65 -40.97
CA ASP A 33 -2.10 -23.59 -41.74
C ASP A 33 -2.58 -25.00 -41.39
N LEU A 34 -3.76 -25.31 -41.92
CA LEU A 34 -4.14 -26.70 -42.21
C LEU A 34 -3.79 -26.95 -43.67
N ASP A 35 -2.57 -27.40 -43.92
CA ASP A 35 -2.27 -28.09 -45.16
C ASP A 35 -1.44 -29.32 -44.88
N ASP A 36 -1.90 -30.43 -45.52
CA ASP A 36 -1.28 -31.75 -45.73
C ASP A 36 -1.06 -32.69 -44.52
N GLY A 37 -2.08 -33.02 -43.73
CA GLY A 37 -2.12 -34.30 -42.99
C GLY A 37 -0.94 -34.62 -42.05
N GLY A 38 -0.09 -33.66 -41.74
CA GLY A 38 0.95 -33.76 -40.73
C GLY A 38 0.37 -33.48 -39.32
N MET A 39 0.74 -34.30 -38.33
CA MET A 39 0.39 -33.99 -36.94
C MET A 39 0.95 -32.57 -36.57
N PRO A 40 0.18 -31.75 -35.86
CA PRO A 40 0.68 -30.41 -35.47
C PRO A 40 1.96 -30.55 -34.67
N ILE A 41 3.02 -29.89 -35.14
CA ILE A 41 4.30 -29.81 -34.42
C ILE A 41 4.07 -28.87 -33.22
N TYR A 42 4.01 -29.43 -32.04
CA TYR A 42 3.90 -28.66 -30.81
C TYR A 42 5.29 -28.27 -30.30
N ASP A 43 5.72 -27.05 -30.58
CA ASP A 43 6.91 -26.50 -29.92
C ASP A 43 6.69 -26.39 -28.43
N SER A 44 7.52 -27.07 -27.64
CA SER A 44 7.48 -26.96 -26.18
C SER A 44 7.92 -25.58 -25.74
N LYS A 45 7.13 -24.94 -24.87
CA LYS A 45 7.38 -23.60 -24.30
C LYS A 45 7.09 -23.60 -22.81
N ALA A 46 7.86 -22.81 -22.05
CA ALA A 46 7.58 -22.53 -20.67
C ALA A 46 7.86 -21.04 -20.36
N TRP A 47 7.04 -20.42 -19.53
CA TRP A 47 7.17 -19.00 -19.19
C TRP A 47 6.67 -18.71 -17.79
N LEU A 48 7.07 -17.55 -17.24
CA LEU A 48 6.41 -16.89 -16.12
C LEU A 48 5.60 -15.72 -16.65
N ASN A 49 4.41 -15.48 -16.09
CA ASN A 49 3.58 -14.33 -16.48
C ASN A 49 4.23 -13.00 -16.08
N TYR A 50 5.00 -13.03 -14.99
CA TYR A 50 5.92 -11.98 -14.55
C TYR A 50 7.03 -12.64 -13.72
N SER A 51 8.22 -12.04 -13.72
CA SER A 51 9.40 -12.61 -13.05
C SER A 51 9.74 -11.92 -11.73
N VAL A 52 9.06 -10.83 -11.37
CA VAL A 52 9.31 -10.05 -10.16
C VAL A 52 8.01 -9.89 -9.39
N ALA A 53 7.97 -10.36 -8.17
CA ALA A 53 6.87 -10.17 -7.22
C ALA A 53 7.19 -9.02 -6.25
N GLY A 54 6.16 -8.31 -5.79
CA GLY A 54 6.27 -7.37 -4.67
C GLY A 54 6.53 -8.10 -3.35
N TYR A 55 7.04 -7.37 -2.35
CA TYR A 55 7.36 -7.95 -1.03
C TYR A 55 6.16 -8.63 -0.35
N ASN A 56 4.95 -8.15 -0.62
CA ASN A 56 3.67 -8.63 -0.07
C ASN A 56 2.91 -9.59 -1.00
N GLU A 57 3.43 -9.91 -2.17
CA GLU A 57 2.87 -10.94 -3.03
C GLU A 57 3.30 -12.33 -2.55
N THR A 58 2.45 -13.33 -2.76
CA THR A 58 2.65 -14.69 -2.25
C THR A 58 2.81 -15.75 -3.35
N SER A 59 2.78 -15.35 -4.60
CA SER A 59 2.99 -16.26 -5.73
C SER A 59 3.32 -15.54 -7.03
N ILE A 60 4.00 -16.28 -7.90
CA ILE A 60 4.19 -15.97 -9.32
C ILE A 60 3.57 -17.11 -10.12
N SER A 61 2.78 -16.78 -11.16
CA SER A 61 2.21 -17.78 -12.04
C SER A 61 3.02 -17.97 -13.31
N GLY A 62 2.98 -19.17 -13.86
CA GLY A 62 3.61 -19.52 -15.12
C GLY A 62 2.81 -20.56 -15.89
N GLY A 63 3.26 -20.89 -17.08
CA GLY A 63 2.65 -21.88 -17.95
C GLY A 63 3.65 -22.75 -18.68
N ILE A 64 3.19 -23.92 -19.07
CA ILE A 64 3.88 -24.88 -19.94
C ILE A 64 2.94 -25.21 -21.10
N LYS A 65 3.45 -25.21 -22.32
CA LYS A 65 2.75 -25.64 -23.54
C LYS A 65 3.63 -26.62 -24.30
N GLY A 66 3.02 -27.58 -24.94
CA GLY A 66 3.69 -28.61 -25.74
C GLY A 66 2.69 -29.69 -26.12
N ASP A 67 3.17 -30.81 -26.64
CA ASP A 67 2.32 -31.96 -26.96
C ASP A 67 1.64 -32.50 -25.69
N PRO A 68 0.33 -32.78 -25.70
CA PRO A 68 -0.38 -33.34 -24.56
C PRO A 68 0.12 -34.70 -24.09
N ASP A 69 0.84 -35.45 -24.93
CA ASP A 69 1.45 -36.72 -24.57
C ASP A 69 2.78 -36.54 -23.81
N TYR A 70 3.35 -35.34 -23.81
CA TYR A 70 4.60 -35.07 -23.08
C TYR A 70 4.34 -34.92 -21.59
N THR A 71 5.30 -35.42 -20.83
CA THR A 71 5.37 -35.17 -19.39
C THR A 71 6.31 -34.01 -19.09
N TYR A 72 6.09 -33.33 -17.99
CA TYR A 72 6.96 -32.29 -17.48
C TYR A 72 7.41 -32.56 -16.04
N LYS A 73 8.53 -31.97 -15.70
CA LYS A 73 9.06 -31.90 -14.34
C LYS A 73 9.49 -30.45 -14.05
N ILE A 74 8.86 -29.83 -13.05
CA ILE A 74 9.23 -28.51 -12.52
C ILE A 74 10.04 -28.72 -11.26
N THR A 75 11.19 -28.07 -11.15
CA THR A 75 12.04 -28.13 -9.95
C THR A 75 12.50 -26.73 -9.58
N ILE A 76 12.35 -26.33 -8.31
CA ILE A 76 12.97 -25.11 -7.78
C ILE A 76 14.46 -25.38 -7.59
N THR A 77 15.30 -24.70 -8.38
CA THR A 77 16.76 -24.92 -8.42
C THR A 77 17.55 -23.86 -7.66
N ALA A 78 16.93 -22.69 -7.36
CA ALA A 78 17.44 -21.69 -6.46
C ALA A 78 16.27 -21.05 -5.67
N GLY A 79 16.53 -20.56 -4.46
CA GLY A 79 15.49 -20.03 -3.56
C GLY A 79 14.70 -21.12 -2.83
N THR A 80 15.31 -22.30 -2.67
CA THR A 80 14.65 -23.49 -2.09
C THR A 80 14.26 -23.32 -0.64
N GLU A 81 14.84 -22.36 0.06
CA GLU A 81 14.58 -22.05 1.47
C GLU A 81 13.31 -21.24 1.66
N TRP A 82 12.85 -20.51 0.64
CA TRP A 82 11.71 -19.60 0.75
C TRP A 82 10.62 -19.78 -0.30
N ALA A 83 10.90 -20.51 -1.41
CA ALA A 83 9.92 -20.74 -2.47
C ALA A 83 9.43 -22.20 -2.48
N SER A 84 8.20 -22.41 -2.93
CA SER A 84 7.53 -23.72 -2.99
C SER A 84 6.65 -23.80 -4.25
N LEU A 85 6.41 -25.00 -4.76
CA LEU A 85 5.42 -25.27 -5.81
C LEU A 85 4.02 -25.58 -5.27
N SER A 86 3.80 -25.34 -3.96
CA SER A 86 2.51 -25.52 -3.30
C SER A 86 2.30 -24.43 -2.25
N LYS A 87 1.05 -24.00 -2.07
CA LYS A 87 0.64 -23.03 -1.03
C LYS A 87 0.58 -23.65 0.37
N THR A 88 0.41 -24.95 0.47
CA THR A 88 0.09 -25.65 1.74
C THR A 88 1.20 -26.53 2.26
N ALA A 89 2.22 -26.79 1.44
CA ALA A 89 3.35 -27.65 1.81
C ALA A 89 4.63 -27.15 1.11
N GLN A 90 5.78 -27.47 1.71
CA GLN A 90 7.07 -27.18 1.07
C GLN A 90 7.35 -28.24 0.00
N VAL A 91 6.98 -27.91 -1.25
CA VAL A 91 7.16 -28.77 -2.43
C VAL A 91 8.16 -28.13 -3.37
N ARG A 92 9.25 -28.81 -3.66
CA ARG A 92 10.33 -28.32 -4.52
C ARG A 92 10.33 -28.92 -5.92
N GLU A 93 9.53 -29.96 -6.12
CA GLU A 93 9.43 -30.67 -7.39
C GLU A 93 8.01 -31.12 -7.65
N VAL A 94 7.52 -30.91 -8.89
CA VAL A 94 6.23 -31.37 -9.38
C VAL A 94 6.42 -31.99 -10.76
N THR A 95 5.76 -33.12 -11.01
CA THR A 95 5.70 -33.79 -12.31
C THR A 95 4.25 -33.91 -12.76
N GLY A 96 4.04 -33.94 -14.07
CA GLY A 96 2.70 -34.10 -14.62
C GLY A 96 2.73 -34.29 -16.14
N ARG A 97 1.55 -34.33 -16.76
CA ARG A 97 1.36 -34.28 -18.20
C ARG A 97 0.95 -32.90 -18.65
N ILE A 98 1.36 -32.49 -19.83
CA ILE A 98 0.91 -31.23 -20.43
C ILE A 98 -0.57 -31.40 -20.81
N GLY A 99 -1.40 -30.47 -20.38
CA GLY A 99 -2.81 -30.46 -20.78
C GLY A 99 -2.99 -30.02 -22.24
N ILE A 100 -4.09 -30.39 -22.86
CA ILE A 100 -4.42 -30.06 -24.27
C ILE A 100 -4.42 -28.54 -24.55
N TYR A 101 -4.65 -27.71 -23.52
CA TYR A 101 -4.56 -26.24 -23.57
C TYR A 101 -3.31 -25.68 -22.89
N GLY A 102 -2.34 -26.55 -22.56
CA GLY A 102 -1.19 -26.23 -21.70
C GLY A 102 -1.48 -26.51 -20.23
N THR A 103 -0.46 -26.30 -19.39
CA THR A 103 -0.55 -26.50 -17.94
C THR A 103 -0.06 -25.25 -17.22
N ALA A 104 -0.87 -24.72 -16.31
CA ALA A 104 -0.47 -23.62 -15.43
C ALA A 104 0.22 -24.15 -14.16
N PHE A 105 1.16 -23.39 -13.62
CA PHE A 105 1.80 -23.66 -12.35
C PHE A 105 1.96 -22.37 -11.53
N LEU A 106 2.20 -22.53 -10.22
CA LEU A 106 2.48 -21.44 -9.30
C LEU A 106 3.84 -21.70 -8.62
N ILE A 107 4.60 -20.63 -8.46
CA ILE A 107 5.69 -20.55 -7.50
C ILE A 107 5.13 -19.78 -6.32
N CYS A 108 5.05 -20.40 -5.15
CA CYS A 108 4.46 -19.85 -3.94
C CYS A 108 5.57 -19.51 -2.94
N PHE A 109 5.37 -18.45 -2.17
CA PHE A 109 6.30 -17.99 -1.15
C PHE A 109 5.59 -17.15 -0.09
N ASP A 110 6.20 -16.99 1.06
CA ASP A 110 5.76 -16.06 2.08
C ASP A 110 6.17 -14.63 1.73
N HIS A 111 5.61 -13.64 2.46
CA HIS A 111 6.02 -12.26 2.33
C HIS A 111 7.52 -12.10 2.61
N ASN A 112 8.17 -11.23 1.86
CA ASN A 112 9.58 -10.92 2.10
C ASN A 112 9.71 -9.74 3.06
N GLU A 113 9.69 -10.02 4.36
CA GLU A 113 9.81 -9.01 5.41
C GLU A 113 11.25 -8.50 5.60
N THR A 114 12.21 -8.99 4.80
CA THR A 114 13.60 -8.52 4.85
C THR A 114 13.76 -7.22 4.06
N ALA A 115 14.84 -6.50 4.32
CA ALA A 115 15.14 -5.27 3.57
C ALA A 115 15.49 -5.56 2.09
N SER A 116 16.05 -6.74 1.78
CA SER A 116 16.64 -7.03 0.48
C SER A 116 15.77 -7.92 -0.38
N THR A 117 15.82 -7.69 -1.70
CA THR A 117 15.25 -8.58 -2.71
C THR A 117 15.90 -9.97 -2.64
N ARG A 118 15.06 -11.00 -2.73
CA ARG A 118 15.50 -12.40 -2.82
C ARG A 118 15.20 -12.95 -4.21
N SER A 119 16.11 -13.81 -4.73
CA SER A 119 16.04 -14.36 -6.07
C SER A 119 15.98 -15.87 -6.03
N GLY A 120 15.28 -16.44 -7.02
CA GLY A 120 15.13 -17.88 -7.18
C GLY A 120 15.13 -18.26 -8.65
N GLU A 121 15.13 -19.56 -8.91
CA GLU A 121 15.07 -20.14 -10.26
C GLU A 121 14.24 -21.42 -10.25
N VAL A 122 13.39 -21.62 -11.25
CA VAL A 122 12.78 -22.90 -11.56
C VAL A 122 13.37 -23.45 -12.86
N THR A 123 13.63 -24.76 -12.86
CA THR A 123 13.97 -25.50 -14.07
C THR A 123 12.77 -26.37 -14.45
N ILE A 124 12.35 -26.29 -15.71
CA ILE A 124 11.27 -27.09 -16.30
C ILE A 124 11.87 -27.99 -17.37
N LYS A 125 11.78 -29.31 -17.19
CA LYS A 125 12.19 -30.30 -18.15
C LYS A 125 10.96 -30.97 -18.76
N ILE A 126 10.95 -31.15 -20.07
CA ILE A 126 9.88 -31.79 -20.82
C ILE A 126 10.43 -33.10 -21.44
N SER A 127 9.58 -34.11 -21.61
CA SER A 127 9.98 -35.43 -22.07
C SER A 127 10.46 -35.45 -23.53
N ASP A 128 10.26 -34.39 -24.29
CA ASP A 128 10.85 -34.19 -25.64
C ASP A 128 12.35 -33.81 -25.60
N GLY A 129 12.93 -33.67 -24.41
CA GLY A 129 14.32 -33.29 -24.19
C GLY A 129 14.52 -31.78 -23.97
N THR A 130 13.51 -30.95 -24.13
CA THR A 130 13.63 -29.51 -23.90
C THR A 130 13.75 -29.18 -22.41
N SER A 131 14.46 -28.09 -22.10
CA SER A 131 14.65 -27.62 -20.73
C SER A 131 14.62 -26.09 -20.68
N PHE A 132 13.91 -25.54 -19.76
CA PHE A 132 13.76 -24.09 -19.53
C PHE A 132 14.24 -23.75 -18.12
N LYS A 133 15.03 -22.67 -18.01
CA LYS A 133 15.41 -22.05 -16.75
C LYS A 133 14.74 -20.69 -16.67
N LEU A 134 13.91 -20.49 -15.66
CA LEU A 134 13.13 -19.28 -15.47
C LEU A 134 13.51 -18.67 -14.11
N ALA A 135 14.19 -17.55 -14.16
CA ALA A 135 14.53 -16.78 -12.96
C ALA A 135 13.33 -16.01 -12.47
N PHE A 136 13.21 -15.90 -11.15
CA PHE A 136 12.22 -15.07 -10.49
C PHE A 136 12.81 -14.37 -9.26
N SER A 137 12.16 -13.30 -8.82
CA SER A 137 12.57 -12.59 -7.62
C SER A 137 11.35 -12.07 -6.86
N GLN A 138 11.56 -11.80 -5.56
CA GLN A 138 10.62 -11.07 -4.73
C GLN A 138 11.33 -9.92 -4.05
N TRP A 139 10.81 -8.70 -4.23
CA TRP A 139 11.37 -7.52 -3.62
C TRP A 139 11.39 -7.63 -2.09
N GLY A 140 12.41 -7.05 -1.47
CA GLY A 140 12.42 -6.76 -0.04
C GLY A 140 11.74 -5.43 0.27
N LEU A 141 11.63 -5.09 1.54
CA LEU A 141 10.98 -3.85 1.98
C LEU A 141 11.67 -2.60 1.41
N SER A 142 13.01 -2.57 1.34
CA SER A 142 13.74 -1.42 0.79
C SER A 142 13.73 -1.36 -0.74
N ASP A 143 13.63 -2.53 -1.40
CA ASP A 143 13.56 -2.66 -2.85
C ASP A 143 12.13 -2.81 -3.34
N SER A 144 11.16 -2.72 -2.43
CA SER A 144 9.76 -2.95 -2.74
C SER A 144 9.24 -1.94 -3.77
N SER A 145 8.27 -2.40 -4.55
CA SER A 145 7.61 -1.54 -5.54
C SER A 145 6.98 -0.29 -4.92
N GLU A 146 6.62 -0.33 -3.63
CA GLU A 146 6.09 0.81 -2.89
C GLU A 146 7.09 1.95 -2.82
N TYR A 147 8.37 1.66 -2.56
CA TYR A 147 9.43 2.67 -2.50
C TYR A 147 9.97 3.05 -3.88
N ASN A 148 9.95 2.11 -4.83
CA ASN A 148 10.39 2.34 -6.21
C ASN A 148 9.27 2.84 -7.13
N ARG A 149 8.01 2.83 -6.68
CA ARG A 149 6.92 3.48 -7.40
C ARG A 149 7.08 5.00 -7.29
N ALA A 150 6.86 5.69 -8.39
CA ALA A 150 6.91 7.15 -8.41
C ALA A 150 5.69 7.79 -7.72
N TRP A 151 5.31 7.30 -6.53
CA TRP A 151 4.26 7.90 -5.72
C TRP A 151 4.74 9.22 -5.14
N GLY A 152 3.98 10.27 -5.42
CA GLY A 152 4.40 11.61 -5.04
C GLY A 152 4.49 11.84 -3.54
N GLU A 153 3.66 11.17 -2.74
CA GLU A 153 3.63 11.30 -1.28
C GLU A 153 4.68 10.47 -0.56
N GLN A 154 5.29 9.47 -1.23
CA GLN A 154 6.14 8.48 -0.55
C GLN A 154 7.39 9.13 0.05
N PRO A 155 7.63 9.03 1.37
CA PRO A 155 8.90 9.38 1.99
C PRO A 155 9.99 8.38 1.63
N ALA A 156 11.26 8.81 1.72
CA ALA A 156 12.38 7.91 1.57
C ALA A 156 12.41 6.85 2.70
N TYR A 157 12.83 5.64 2.35
CA TYR A 157 13.03 4.58 3.34
C TYR A 157 14.11 4.98 4.34
N LYS A 158 13.84 4.74 5.62
CA LYS A 158 14.81 4.94 6.69
C LYS A 158 14.90 3.68 7.54
N GLU A 159 16.02 2.99 7.43
CA GLU A 159 16.27 1.79 8.19
C GLU A 159 16.41 2.09 9.69
N ASN A 160 15.68 1.33 10.51
CA ASN A 160 15.82 1.30 11.96
C ASN A 160 15.14 0.01 12.48
N ALA A 161 15.76 -0.68 13.42
CA ALA A 161 15.25 -1.94 13.98
C ALA A 161 13.85 -1.82 14.62
N ASN A 162 13.45 -0.63 15.04
CA ASN A 162 12.15 -0.36 15.66
C ASN A 162 11.12 0.19 14.67
N TYR A 163 11.46 0.38 13.40
CA TYR A 163 10.55 0.95 12.41
C TYR A 163 9.94 -0.14 11.54
N ILE A 164 8.63 -0.09 11.42
CA ILE A 164 7.88 -0.89 10.46
C ILE A 164 7.37 0.04 9.37
N HIS A 165 7.86 -0.16 8.15
CA HIS A 165 7.34 0.48 6.96
C HIS A 165 6.27 -0.41 6.34
N LYS A 166 5.09 0.17 6.06
CA LYS A 166 3.94 -0.59 5.60
C LYS A 166 3.04 0.25 4.70
N THR A 167 2.51 -0.37 3.64
CA THR A 167 1.49 0.23 2.77
C THR A 167 0.19 -0.55 2.88
N TYR A 168 -0.91 0.16 3.06
CA TYR A 168 -2.26 -0.40 3.06
C TYR A 168 -2.88 -0.22 1.69
N TYR A 169 -3.47 -1.30 1.20
CA TYR A 169 -4.16 -1.31 -0.07
C TYR A 169 -5.67 -1.40 0.14
N THR A 170 -6.42 -0.84 -0.79
CA THR A 170 -7.88 -0.82 -0.79
C THR A 170 -8.40 -0.84 -2.22
N THR A 171 -9.68 -1.20 -2.38
CA THR A 171 -10.37 -1.07 -3.65
C THR A 171 -11.29 0.15 -3.60
N LEU A 172 -11.18 1.04 -4.56
CA LEU A 172 -12.03 2.24 -4.67
C LEU A 172 -13.37 1.89 -5.32
N SER A 173 -14.38 2.73 -5.07
CA SER A 173 -15.71 2.56 -5.66
C SER A 173 -15.65 2.52 -7.18
N GLY A 174 -16.27 1.49 -7.78
CA GLY A 174 -16.28 1.27 -9.22
C GLY A 174 -14.98 0.71 -9.81
N GLN A 175 -13.99 0.36 -8.98
CA GLN A 175 -12.74 -0.27 -9.40
C GLN A 175 -12.62 -1.68 -8.87
N SER A 176 -11.95 -2.56 -9.61
CA SER A 176 -11.66 -3.95 -9.20
C SER A 176 -10.20 -4.14 -8.82
N VAL A 177 -9.30 -3.23 -9.21
CA VAL A 177 -7.87 -3.32 -8.93
C VAL A 177 -7.56 -2.60 -7.62
N PRO A 178 -6.86 -3.25 -6.68
CA PRO A 178 -6.42 -2.60 -5.45
C PRO A 178 -5.46 -1.45 -5.75
N VAL A 179 -5.63 -0.36 -5.02
CA VAL A 179 -4.73 0.81 -5.03
C VAL A 179 -4.22 1.08 -3.62
N ARG A 180 -3.12 1.80 -3.49
CA ARG A 180 -2.65 2.22 -2.18
C ARG A 180 -3.68 3.11 -1.48
N ASN A 181 -3.93 2.85 -0.21
CA ASN A 181 -4.72 3.73 0.64
C ASN A 181 -3.82 4.74 1.34
N TYR A 182 -2.80 4.26 2.03
CA TYR A 182 -1.74 5.07 2.67
C TYR A 182 -0.53 4.19 3.03
N SER A 183 0.59 4.84 3.30
CA SER A 183 1.80 4.20 3.82
C SER A 183 2.18 4.79 5.18
N ILE A 184 2.85 4.03 6.02
CA ILE A 184 3.30 4.44 7.35
C ILE A 184 4.78 4.10 7.59
N CYS A 185 5.39 4.83 8.51
CA CYS A 185 6.58 4.43 9.26
C CYS A 185 6.20 4.35 10.74
N TYR A 186 5.90 3.16 11.24
CA TYR A 186 5.46 2.92 12.60
C TYR A 186 6.65 2.63 13.51
N ASP A 187 6.65 3.21 14.72
CA ASP A 187 7.70 3.02 15.73
C ASP A 187 7.20 2.06 16.83
N LEU A 188 7.84 0.89 16.93
CA LEU A 188 7.50 -0.17 17.88
C LEU A 188 7.78 0.18 19.35
N GLU A 189 8.62 1.18 19.64
CA GLU A 189 8.90 1.68 20.99
C GLU A 189 7.94 2.79 21.39
N LYS A 190 7.69 3.73 20.47
CA LYS A 190 6.79 4.86 20.72
C LYS A 190 5.33 4.48 20.64
N LEU A 191 5.03 3.38 19.96
CA LEU A 191 3.68 2.92 19.59
C LEU A 191 2.90 3.96 18.77
N VAL A 192 3.60 4.78 17.98
CA VAL A 192 3.06 5.86 17.14
C VAL A 192 3.80 5.86 15.81
N SER A 193 3.12 6.17 14.72
CA SER A 193 3.79 6.37 13.45
C SER A 193 4.58 7.69 13.43
N HIS A 194 5.81 7.66 12.93
CA HIS A 194 6.57 8.87 12.64
C HIS A 194 5.93 9.69 11.55
N TRP A 195 5.37 9.01 10.55
CA TRP A 195 4.61 9.61 9.47
C TRP A 195 3.59 8.63 8.87
N VAL A 196 2.54 9.20 8.29
CA VAL A 196 1.54 8.57 7.44
C VAL A 196 1.46 9.37 6.15
N ALA A 197 1.70 8.73 5.01
CA ALA A 197 1.74 9.36 3.69
C ALA A 197 0.59 8.83 2.81
N TYR A 198 -0.11 9.73 2.12
CA TYR A 198 -1.28 9.36 1.35
C TYR A 198 -1.63 10.36 0.24
N PRO A 199 -2.23 9.89 -0.87
CA PRO A 199 -2.79 10.76 -1.88
C PRO A 199 -4.15 11.30 -1.44
N ILE A 200 -4.49 12.54 -1.81
CA ILE A 200 -5.84 13.10 -1.73
C ILE A 200 -6.30 13.40 -3.17
N HIS A 201 -7.35 12.70 -3.59
CA HIS A 201 -7.95 12.83 -4.91
C HIS A 201 -9.44 12.52 -4.81
N SER A 202 -10.24 13.02 -5.76
CA SER A 202 -11.70 12.83 -5.77
C SER A 202 -12.12 11.35 -5.76
N SER A 203 -11.32 10.44 -6.30
CA SER A 203 -11.58 9.00 -6.27
C SER A 203 -11.54 8.39 -4.85
N TYR A 204 -10.81 9.01 -3.92
CA TYR A 204 -10.76 8.58 -2.51
C TYR A 204 -11.83 9.24 -1.65
N THR A 205 -12.19 10.49 -1.96
CA THR A 205 -13.17 11.28 -1.20
C THR A 205 -14.59 11.17 -1.75
N GLY A 206 -14.72 10.85 -3.04
CA GLY A 206 -15.98 10.63 -3.74
C GLY A 206 -16.34 9.13 -3.79
N GLY A 207 -17.60 8.80 -3.72
CA GLY A 207 -18.09 7.42 -3.80
C GLY A 207 -19.48 7.30 -3.19
N SER A 208 -20.01 6.09 -3.15
CA SER A 208 -21.31 5.79 -2.55
C SER A 208 -21.26 5.72 -1.03
N PHE A 209 -20.07 5.50 -0.47
CA PHE A 209 -19.88 5.40 0.98
C PHE A 209 -19.53 6.77 1.56
N LYS A 210 -20.46 7.37 2.30
CA LYS A 210 -20.30 8.74 2.85
C LYS A 210 -20.38 8.79 4.39
N THR A 211 -20.17 7.65 5.03
CA THR A 211 -20.35 7.51 6.47
C THR A 211 -19.01 7.18 7.13
N ARG A 212 -18.76 7.78 8.27
CA ARG A 212 -17.67 7.39 9.17
C ARG A 212 -17.96 6.00 9.71
N THR A 213 -16.99 5.06 9.58
CA THR A 213 -17.21 3.66 10.00
C THR A 213 -17.03 3.45 11.49
N ASP A 214 -16.20 4.26 12.17
CA ASP A 214 -15.73 4.02 13.54
C ASP A 214 -15.23 2.59 13.79
N ALA A 215 -14.67 1.96 12.75
CA ALA A 215 -14.18 0.58 12.73
C ALA A 215 -12.82 0.45 13.46
N TRP A 216 -12.80 0.84 14.73
CA TRP A 216 -11.61 0.84 15.58
C TRP A 216 -11.01 -0.56 15.70
N ALA A 217 -9.78 -0.74 15.25
CA ALA A 217 -9.11 -2.03 15.22
C ALA A 217 -7.60 -1.91 15.42
N PHE A 218 -6.99 -3.02 15.85
CA PHE A 218 -5.57 -3.21 15.67
C PHE A 218 -5.27 -3.48 14.20
N ASP A 219 -4.09 -3.15 13.75
CA ASP A 219 -3.67 -3.28 12.36
C ASP A 219 -3.58 -4.75 11.86
N ASP A 220 -3.38 -5.71 12.75
CA ASP A 220 -3.36 -7.14 12.38
C ASP A 220 -4.72 -7.83 12.61
N ALA A 221 -5.72 -7.06 13.06
CA ALA A 221 -7.00 -7.63 13.36
C ALA A 221 -7.72 -8.03 12.08
N VAL A 222 -7.93 -9.32 11.91
CA VAL A 222 -9.19 -9.79 11.36
C VAL A 222 -10.23 -9.27 12.35
N THR A 223 -10.94 -8.19 12.05
CA THR A 223 -11.95 -7.70 12.95
C THR A 223 -13.05 -8.73 13.05
N THR A 224 -13.10 -9.36 14.15
CA THR A 224 -14.19 -10.19 14.61
C THR A 224 -15.28 -9.33 15.23
N GLY A 225 -15.73 -8.32 14.52
CA GLY A 225 -17.04 -7.74 14.81
C GLY A 225 -18.06 -8.82 14.52
N GLU A 226 -18.88 -9.20 15.48
CA GLU A 226 -19.87 -10.26 15.29
C GLU A 226 -20.84 -10.02 14.11
N SER A 227 -21.05 -8.76 13.75
CA SER A 227 -21.79 -8.34 12.56
C SER A 227 -21.06 -8.52 11.22
N ASP A 228 -19.75 -8.80 11.22
CA ASP A 228 -18.91 -8.87 10.01
C ASP A 228 -18.30 -10.25 9.75
N LYS A 229 -18.74 -11.29 10.45
CA LYS A 229 -18.24 -12.68 10.31
C LYS A 229 -18.31 -13.21 8.87
N ASP A 230 -19.26 -12.72 8.08
CA ASP A 230 -19.48 -13.11 6.69
C ASP A 230 -18.92 -12.09 5.68
N ASN A 231 -18.20 -11.08 6.17
CA ASN A 231 -17.72 -10.01 5.33
C ASN A 231 -16.20 -10.09 5.16
N PRO A 232 -15.68 -10.55 4.00
CA PRO A 232 -14.26 -10.69 3.73
C PRO A 232 -13.55 -9.33 3.58
N ARG A 233 -14.06 -8.26 4.21
CA ARG A 233 -13.59 -6.88 4.04
C ARG A 233 -12.28 -6.59 4.75
N TYR A 234 -11.89 -7.40 5.73
CA TYR A 234 -10.62 -7.24 6.43
C TYR A 234 -9.58 -8.18 5.84
N VAL A 235 -8.66 -7.60 5.11
CA VAL A 235 -7.49 -8.31 4.60
C VAL A 235 -6.36 -8.11 5.61
N ILE A 236 -5.74 -9.20 6.06
CA ILE A 236 -4.49 -9.13 6.81
C ILE A 236 -3.49 -8.41 5.92
N THR A 237 -2.93 -7.33 6.42
CA THR A 237 -1.93 -6.54 5.72
C THR A 237 -0.55 -6.83 6.29
N TYR A 238 0.48 -6.83 5.46
CA TYR A 238 1.86 -7.15 5.83
C TYR A 238 2.77 -5.93 5.63
N PRO A 239 3.88 -5.83 6.43
CA PRO A 239 4.22 -6.71 7.55
C PRO A 239 3.20 -6.60 8.68
N LYS A 240 3.03 -7.68 9.44
CA LYS A 240 2.17 -7.68 10.64
C LYS A 240 2.83 -6.87 11.75
N ILE A 241 2.02 -6.12 12.50
CA ILE A 241 2.45 -5.43 13.71
C ILE A 241 1.73 -6.10 14.88
N ASP A 242 2.49 -6.75 15.77
CA ASP A 242 1.92 -7.41 16.94
C ASP A 242 1.01 -6.44 17.73
N GLN A 243 -0.16 -6.91 18.16
CA GLN A 243 -1.13 -6.08 18.90
C GLN A 243 -0.52 -5.55 20.22
N SER A 244 0.40 -6.31 20.86
CA SER A 244 1.11 -5.84 22.04
C SER A 244 2.01 -4.62 21.76
N LYS A 245 2.38 -4.43 20.51
CA LYS A 245 3.18 -3.32 19.99
C LYS A 245 2.34 -2.21 19.36
N GLN A 246 1.06 -2.16 19.66
CA GLN A 246 0.15 -1.12 19.21
C GLN A 246 -0.55 -0.45 20.40
N GLN A 247 -1.00 0.79 20.20
CA GLN A 247 -1.81 1.51 21.18
C GLN A 247 -3.13 0.76 21.44
N ASN A 248 -3.49 0.53 22.71
CA ASN A 248 -4.72 -0.18 23.06
C ASN A 248 -5.92 0.78 23.08
N ILE A 249 -6.22 1.37 21.93
CA ILE A 249 -7.25 2.41 21.77
C ILE A 249 -8.54 1.92 21.08
N VAL A 250 -8.63 0.62 20.80
CA VAL A 250 -9.80 0.04 20.09
C VAL A 250 -11.10 0.29 20.84
N ARG A 251 -11.08 0.18 22.18
CA ARG A 251 -12.27 0.35 23.03
C ARG A 251 -12.37 1.70 23.73
N GLY A 252 -11.56 2.67 23.37
CA GLY A 252 -11.59 4.02 23.97
C GLY A 252 -10.31 4.81 23.75
N SER A 253 -10.36 6.09 24.08
CA SER A 253 -9.23 7.01 24.00
C SER A 253 -8.28 6.86 25.20
N TYR A 254 -7.38 7.81 25.40
CA TYR A 254 -6.38 7.88 26.45
C TYR A 254 -6.89 8.43 27.79
N GLY A 255 -8.22 8.54 27.96
CA GLY A 255 -8.84 9.22 29.12
C GLY A 255 -8.58 8.57 30.47
N ASP A 256 -8.06 7.34 30.53
CA ASP A 256 -7.55 6.68 31.71
C ASP A 256 -6.18 7.21 32.17
N ALA A 257 -5.42 7.82 31.26
CA ALA A 257 -4.12 8.42 31.53
C ALA A 257 -4.16 9.95 31.42
N ASP A 258 -4.81 10.48 30.37
CA ASP A 258 -4.94 11.92 30.12
C ASP A 258 -6.20 12.24 29.31
N ARG A 259 -7.15 12.91 29.95
CA ARG A 259 -8.43 13.29 29.32
C ARG A 259 -8.31 14.39 28.27
N SER A 260 -7.19 15.11 28.22
CA SER A 260 -6.96 16.13 27.21
C SER A 260 -6.56 15.53 25.85
N LEU A 261 -6.26 14.23 25.78
CA LEU A 261 -5.79 13.55 24.59
C LEU A 261 -6.92 12.79 23.88
N ASN A 262 -7.02 13.01 22.59
CA ASN A 262 -7.88 12.30 21.65
C ASN A 262 -7.09 11.30 20.83
N ARG A 263 -7.78 10.31 20.24
CA ARG A 263 -7.25 9.48 19.16
C ARG A 263 -7.15 10.35 17.91
N GLY A 264 -6.03 11.06 17.74
CA GLY A 264 -5.77 11.92 16.58
C GLY A 264 -5.50 11.07 15.36
N HIS A 265 -6.31 11.25 14.30
CA HIS A 265 -6.07 10.61 13.02
C HIS A 265 -4.90 11.29 12.29
N MET A 266 -3.94 10.51 11.78
CA MET A 266 -2.95 11.03 10.83
C MET A 266 -3.55 11.12 9.44
N LEU A 267 -4.16 10.05 8.92
CA LEU A 267 -5.05 10.07 7.76
C LEU A 267 -6.49 10.23 8.24
N PRO A 268 -7.16 11.38 7.99
CA PRO A 268 -8.52 11.60 8.44
C PRO A 268 -9.53 10.70 7.73
N SER A 269 -10.53 10.20 8.46
CA SER A 269 -11.58 9.36 7.88
C SER A 269 -12.38 10.10 6.79
N ALA A 270 -12.58 11.41 6.94
CA ALA A 270 -13.27 12.24 5.94
C ALA A 270 -12.54 12.32 4.58
N SER A 271 -11.28 11.94 4.52
CA SER A 271 -10.51 11.86 3.26
C SER A 271 -10.65 10.50 2.57
N ARG A 272 -11.47 9.57 3.10
CA ARG A 272 -11.58 8.17 2.67
C ARG A 272 -13.03 7.68 2.63
N TYR A 273 -13.85 8.33 1.79
CA TYR A 273 -15.27 7.98 1.65
C TYR A 273 -15.59 7.20 0.36
N SER A 274 -14.59 6.62 -0.30
CA SER A 274 -14.79 5.85 -1.52
C SER A 274 -15.53 4.52 -1.26
N THR A 275 -15.05 3.73 -0.31
CA THR A 275 -15.65 2.46 0.11
C THR A 275 -15.59 2.31 1.62
N TRP A 276 -16.35 1.34 2.17
CA TRP A 276 -16.28 1.01 3.59
C TRP A 276 -14.86 0.65 4.03
N MET A 277 -14.16 -0.21 3.27
CA MET A 277 -12.79 -0.63 3.58
C MET A 277 -11.81 0.52 3.56
N THR A 278 -11.91 1.41 2.56
CA THR A 278 -11.06 2.60 2.45
C THR A 278 -11.16 3.45 3.71
N ASN A 279 -12.37 3.61 4.25
CA ASN A 279 -12.62 4.36 5.48
C ASN A 279 -12.22 3.55 6.73
N ALA A 280 -12.57 2.28 6.81
CA ALA A 280 -12.29 1.43 7.98
C ALA A 280 -10.80 1.35 8.32
N GLN A 281 -9.93 1.27 7.32
CA GLN A 281 -8.47 1.27 7.51
C GLN A 281 -7.96 2.56 8.18
N THR A 282 -8.70 3.67 8.10
CA THR A 282 -8.28 4.91 8.80
C THR A 282 -8.42 4.80 10.31
N PHE A 283 -9.15 3.80 10.83
CA PHE A 283 -9.36 3.55 12.26
C PHE A 283 -8.38 2.55 12.88
N TYR A 284 -7.37 2.12 12.14
CA TYR A 284 -6.31 1.30 12.71
C TYR A 284 -5.51 2.07 13.76
N ALA A 285 -5.13 1.38 14.84
CA ALA A 285 -4.32 1.95 15.93
C ALA A 285 -3.00 2.56 15.43
N THR A 286 -2.45 2.03 14.36
CA THR A 286 -1.22 2.52 13.71
C THR A 286 -1.37 3.85 12.98
N ASN A 287 -2.60 4.25 12.65
CA ASN A 287 -2.93 5.56 12.07
C ASN A 287 -3.22 6.63 13.13
N MET A 288 -3.12 6.30 14.42
CA MET A 288 -3.47 7.19 15.53
C MET A 288 -2.23 7.68 16.26
N PHE A 289 -2.34 8.89 16.83
CA PHE A 289 -1.41 9.38 17.83
C PHE A 289 -2.17 10.10 18.96
N PRO A 290 -1.60 10.13 20.19
CA PRO A 290 -2.18 10.89 21.27
C PRO A 290 -2.06 12.39 20.95
N GLN A 291 -3.18 12.99 20.53
CA GLN A 291 -3.28 14.38 20.11
C GLN A 291 -4.11 15.19 21.09
N ASN A 292 -3.66 16.40 21.41
CA ASN A 292 -4.46 17.30 22.22
C ASN A 292 -5.82 17.57 21.57
N GLY A 293 -6.89 17.40 22.34
CA GLY A 293 -8.28 17.46 21.84
C GLY A 293 -8.67 18.84 21.31
N THR A 294 -8.18 19.92 21.95
CA THR A 294 -8.45 21.30 21.52
C THR A 294 -7.81 21.58 20.17
N LEU A 295 -6.55 21.18 19.99
CA LEU A 295 -5.86 21.30 18.71
C LEU A 295 -6.51 20.43 17.64
N ASN A 296 -6.83 19.17 17.96
CA ASN A 296 -7.40 18.19 17.04
C ASN A 296 -8.74 18.70 16.44
N SER A 297 -9.65 19.18 17.27
CA SER A 297 -10.94 19.74 16.82
C SER A 297 -10.88 21.19 16.32
N GLY A 298 -9.78 21.88 16.58
CA GLY A 298 -9.55 23.28 16.23
C GLY A 298 -8.79 23.48 14.93
N LYS A 299 -7.60 24.08 15.00
CA LYS A 299 -6.78 24.44 13.82
C LYS A 299 -6.36 23.25 12.99
N TRP A 300 -6.08 22.10 13.62
CA TRP A 300 -5.77 20.88 12.90
C TRP A 300 -6.95 20.40 12.05
N GLY A 301 -8.16 20.32 12.65
CA GLY A 301 -9.37 19.96 11.91
C GLY A 301 -9.69 20.94 10.78
N SER A 302 -9.47 22.23 10.99
CA SER A 302 -9.63 23.26 9.94
C SER A 302 -8.66 23.02 8.78
N LEU A 303 -7.38 22.69 9.05
CA LEU A 303 -6.41 22.37 8.01
C LEU A 303 -6.77 21.08 7.25
N GLU A 304 -7.39 20.12 7.90
CA GLU A 304 -7.89 18.91 7.22
C GLU A 304 -8.98 19.22 6.20
N ILE A 305 -9.89 20.15 6.53
CA ILE A 305 -10.92 20.64 5.61
C ILE A 305 -10.25 21.35 4.43
N ASN A 306 -9.34 22.26 4.71
CA ASN A 306 -8.59 23.01 3.71
C ASN A 306 -7.84 22.08 2.74
N ALA A 307 -7.16 21.06 3.27
CA ALA A 307 -6.46 20.07 2.45
C ALA A 307 -7.41 19.29 1.52
N ARG A 308 -8.63 18.96 1.98
CA ARG A 308 -9.64 18.34 1.12
C ARG A 308 -10.19 19.29 0.07
N ASN A 309 -10.30 20.58 0.36
CA ASN A 309 -10.72 21.59 -0.63
C ASN A 309 -9.66 21.80 -1.70
N ALA A 310 -8.37 21.68 -1.33
CA ALA A 310 -7.23 21.85 -2.24
C ALA A 310 -7.03 20.68 -3.22
N VAL A 311 -7.92 19.67 -3.22
CA VAL A 311 -7.86 18.54 -4.16
C VAL A 311 -7.87 19.03 -5.60
N CYS A 312 -7.20 18.32 -6.48
CA CYS A 312 -7.09 18.66 -7.89
C CYS A 312 -7.17 17.42 -8.78
N ARG A 313 -7.22 17.63 -10.09
CA ARG A 313 -7.31 16.53 -11.05
C ARG A 313 -6.03 15.69 -11.12
N ASP A 314 -4.85 16.30 -10.89
CA ASP A 314 -3.61 15.55 -10.81
C ASP A 314 -3.59 14.69 -9.53
N THR A 315 -3.23 15.18 -8.44
CA THR A 315 -3.32 14.58 -7.08
C THR A 315 -2.71 15.57 -6.10
N LEU A 316 -3.30 15.73 -4.94
CA LEU A 316 -2.68 16.36 -3.79
C LEU A 316 -1.98 15.27 -2.96
N PHE A 317 -0.70 15.38 -2.76
CA PHE A 317 0.09 14.49 -1.93
C PHE A 317 0.20 15.03 -0.53
N CYS A 318 -0.03 14.17 0.47
CA CYS A 318 -0.04 14.57 1.87
C CYS A 318 0.83 13.63 2.70
N VAL A 319 1.62 14.21 3.60
CA VAL A 319 2.32 13.48 4.67
C VAL A 319 1.95 14.13 6.00
N VAL A 320 1.50 13.33 6.94
CA VAL A 320 1.21 13.75 8.32
C VAL A 320 2.15 13.02 9.25
N GLY A 321 2.69 13.71 10.25
CA GLY A 321 3.60 13.05 11.18
C GLY A 321 3.76 13.76 12.50
N THR A 322 4.67 13.22 13.30
CA THR A 322 4.94 13.59 14.68
C THR A 322 6.39 13.95 14.90
N LEU A 323 6.66 14.91 15.77
CA LEU A 323 8.01 15.26 16.21
C LEU A 323 8.18 14.99 17.71
N TYR A 324 9.38 14.61 18.08
CA TYR A 324 9.77 14.21 19.42
C TYR A 324 10.90 15.11 19.94
N GLU A 325 10.53 16.32 20.32
CA GLU A 325 11.42 17.39 20.80
C GLU A 325 11.14 17.70 22.28
N ALA A 326 11.56 18.85 22.76
CA ALA A 326 11.16 19.31 24.09
C ALA A 326 9.62 19.32 24.22
N GLY A 327 9.11 18.80 25.34
CA GLY A 327 7.67 18.59 25.55
C GLY A 327 7.17 17.20 25.18
N THR A 328 8.01 16.34 24.62
CA THR A 328 7.70 14.89 24.46
C THR A 328 7.56 14.25 25.83
N ARG A 329 6.52 13.44 26.02
CA ARG A 329 6.27 12.74 27.29
C ARG A 329 5.73 11.35 27.07
N GLN A 330 5.80 10.52 28.10
CA GLN A 330 5.18 9.19 28.12
C GLN A 330 3.87 9.22 28.90
N ILE A 331 2.90 8.46 28.42
CA ILE A 331 1.70 8.11 29.17
C ILE A 331 1.58 6.60 29.29
N TYR A 332 0.96 6.14 30.37
CA TYR A 332 0.61 4.74 30.52
C TYR A 332 -0.90 4.59 30.44
N SER A 333 -1.37 4.11 29.30
CA SER A 333 -2.79 3.96 29.00
C SER A 333 -3.10 2.53 28.60
N ARG A 334 -4.12 1.92 29.23
CA ARG A 334 -4.62 0.58 28.91
C ARG A 334 -3.51 -0.47 28.78
N SER A 335 -2.58 -0.49 29.74
CA SER A 335 -1.43 -1.40 29.81
C SER A 335 -0.39 -1.19 28.67
N ARG A 336 -0.31 -0.01 28.11
CA ARG A 336 0.69 0.39 27.10
C ARG A 336 1.39 1.67 27.52
N SER A 337 2.73 1.69 27.38
CA SER A 337 3.51 2.92 27.46
C SER A 337 3.50 3.55 26.05
N ILE A 338 2.93 4.72 25.92
CA ILE A 338 2.73 5.39 24.64
C ILE A 338 3.43 6.75 24.68
N THR A 339 4.20 7.07 23.65
CA THR A 339 4.85 8.37 23.54
C THR A 339 3.88 9.41 23.00
N VAL A 340 3.65 10.48 23.76
CA VAL A 340 2.92 11.68 23.30
C VAL A 340 3.93 12.58 22.58
N PRO A 341 3.76 12.83 21.28
CA PRO A 341 4.67 13.70 20.54
C PRO A 341 4.55 15.14 21.02
N SER A 342 5.66 15.88 20.98
CA SER A 342 5.71 17.31 21.30
C SER A 342 4.98 18.15 20.24
N HIS A 343 5.11 17.77 18.97
CA HIS A 343 4.49 18.46 17.85
C HIS A 343 3.89 17.47 16.85
N CYS A 344 2.92 17.95 16.09
CA CYS A 344 2.41 17.27 14.90
C CYS A 344 2.54 18.19 13.68
N TYR A 345 2.79 17.58 12.51
CA TYR A 345 2.96 18.31 11.26
C TYR A 345 2.13 17.70 10.12
N LYS A 346 1.85 18.54 9.11
CA LYS A 346 1.22 18.14 7.86
C LYS A 346 1.94 18.80 6.70
N LEU A 347 2.35 18.00 5.72
CA LEU A 347 3.03 18.43 4.50
C LEU A 347 2.08 18.23 3.33
N LEU A 348 1.97 19.21 2.47
CA LEU A 348 1.14 19.20 1.27
C LEU A 348 2.01 19.51 0.05
N LEU A 349 1.78 18.77 -1.04
CA LEU A 349 2.43 18.97 -2.33
C LEU A 349 1.46 18.67 -3.47
N ARG A 350 1.39 19.54 -4.45
CA ARG A 350 0.61 19.33 -5.68
C ARG A 350 1.19 20.15 -6.84
N THR A 351 0.75 19.85 -8.05
CA THR A 351 1.00 20.75 -9.18
C THR A 351 0.19 22.04 -9.02
N LYS A 352 0.77 23.17 -9.42
CA LYS A 352 0.15 24.50 -9.29
C LYS A 352 -1.14 24.63 -10.08
N SER A 353 -1.15 24.14 -11.33
CA SER A 353 -2.34 24.11 -12.18
C SER A 353 -3.35 23.06 -11.70
N GLY A 354 -2.90 21.93 -11.17
CA GLY A 354 -3.72 20.81 -10.72
C GLY A 354 -4.28 19.95 -11.86
N ASN A 355 -3.81 20.12 -13.08
CA ASN A 355 -4.27 19.41 -14.27
C ASN A 355 -3.17 19.32 -15.33
N THR A 356 -2.02 18.80 -14.95
CA THR A 356 -0.87 18.61 -15.86
C THR A 356 -0.90 17.25 -16.54
N GLY A 357 -1.48 16.24 -15.88
CA GLY A 357 -1.40 14.82 -16.26
C GLY A 357 0.00 14.22 -16.08
N LYS A 358 0.95 14.96 -15.48
CA LYS A 358 2.32 14.55 -15.25
C LYS A 358 2.50 13.95 -13.85
N ARG A 359 3.41 13.01 -13.73
CA ARG A 359 3.96 12.60 -12.42
C ARG A 359 4.84 13.72 -11.88
N ILE A 360 4.96 13.85 -10.56
CA ILE A 360 5.81 14.89 -9.98
C ILE A 360 7.31 14.71 -10.32
N SER A 361 7.75 13.49 -10.62
CA SER A 361 9.10 13.19 -11.10
C SER A 361 9.38 13.68 -12.52
N GLU A 362 8.33 13.96 -13.30
CA GLU A 362 8.42 14.43 -14.69
C GLU A 362 8.39 15.95 -14.81
N ILE A 363 8.18 16.65 -13.69
CA ILE A 363 8.15 18.11 -13.65
C ILE A 363 9.56 18.63 -13.48
N THR A 364 9.95 19.57 -14.34
CA THR A 364 11.31 20.11 -14.42
C THR A 364 11.44 21.57 -13.95
N SER A 365 10.32 22.20 -13.57
CA SER A 365 10.32 23.55 -13.02
C SER A 365 9.65 23.58 -11.64
N ALA A 366 10.34 24.14 -10.65
CA ALA A 366 9.80 24.33 -9.31
C ALA A 366 8.56 25.23 -9.29
N ASP A 367 8.44 26.13 -10.26
CA ASP A 367 7.28 27.02 -10.41
C ASP A 367 5.99 26.29 -10.80
N GLU A 368 6.07 25.07 -11.33
CA GLU A 368 4.91 24.23 -11.62
C GLU A 368 4.37 23.49 -10.39
N ILE A 369 5.08 23.51 -9.27
CA ILE A 369 4.73 22.79 -8.04
C ILE A 369 4.44 23.79 -6.92
N MET A 370 3.47 23.43 -6.08
CA MET A 370 3.17 24.08 -4.80
C MET A 370 3.49 23.09 -3.68
N ALA A 371 4.30 23.53 -2.73
CA ALA A 371 4.65 22.75 -1.55
C ALA A 371 4.58 23.61 -0.28
N ILE A 372 4.09 23.03 0.82
CA ILE A 372 4.02 23.70 2.12
C ILE A 372 3.97 22.66 3.24
N GLY A 373 4.56 23.02 4.39
CA GLY A 373 4.40 22.31 5.65
C GLY A 373 3.64 23.15 6.66
N PHE A 374 3.06 22.49 7.64
CA PHE A 374 2.44 23.09 8.82
C PHE A 374 2.86 22.31 10.05
N VAL A 375 3.16 23.01 11.15
CA VAL A 375 3.55 22.38 12.41
C VAL A 375 2.93 23.12 13.59
N TRP A 376 2.43 22.34 14.56
CA TRP A 376 1.89 22.83 15.83
C TRP A 376 2.49 22.08 17.01
N GLU A 377 2.65 22.77 18.13
CA GLU A 377 2.79 22.11 19.42
C GLU A 377 1.54 21.29 19.70
N ASN A 378 1.73 20.07 20.20
CA ASN A 378 0.65 19.15 20.54
C ASN A 378 0.06 19.47 21.94
N THR A 379 -0.39 20.72 22.11
CA THR A 379 -0.94 21.29 23.36
C THR A 379 -2.22 22.06 23.06
N ALA A 380 -2.98 22.42 24.11
CA ALA A 380 -4.13 23.31 23.97
C ALA A 380 -3.70 24.70 23.44
N ASP A 381 -2.55 25.20 23.90
CA ASP A 381 -2.01 26.49 23.47
C ASP A 381 -1.53 26.47 22.02
N GLY A 382 -1.12 25.31 21.51
CA GLY A 382 -0.80 25.14 20.10
C GLY A 382 -1.96 25.54 19.20
N ASN A 383 -3.22 25.36 19.64
CA ASN A 383 -4.39 25.79 18.89
C ASN A 383 -4.53 27.33 18.74
N ASN A 384 -3.80 28.12 19.51
CA ASN A 384 -3.77 29.58 19.38
C ASN A 384 -2.93 30.05 18.18
N THR A 385 -2.03 29.18 17.66
CA THR A 385 -1.26 29.45 16.45
C THR A 385 -2.17 29.36 15.23
N SER A 386 -2.28 30.45 14.46
CA SER A 386 -3.06 30.47 13.24
C SER A 386 -2.46 29.52 12.17
N ILE A 387 -3.26 29.08 11.20
CA ILE A 387 -2.77 28.21 10.12
C ILE A 387 -1.62 28.90 9.35
N ALA A 388 -1.73 30.20 9.11
CA ALA A 388 -0.67 30.98 8.45
C ALA A 388 0.63 30.98 9.26
N ASN A 389 0.56 31.17 10.59
CA ASN A 389 1.73 31.20 11.46
C ASN A 389 2.34 29.80 11.70
N ALA A 390 1.55 28.74 11.50
CA ALA A 390 2.03 27.37 11.57
C ALA A 390 2.76 26.92 10.26
N ALA A 391 2.71 27.75 9.21
CA ALA A 391 3.32 27.44 7.92
C ALA A 391 4.86 27.39 8.03
N VAL A 392 5.43 26.31 7.53
CA VAL A 392 6.88 26.06 7.46
C VAL A 392 7.23 25.43 6.12
N SER A 393 8.52 25.36 5.80
CA SER A 393 8.98 24.61 4.63
C SER A 393 9.05 23.11 4.91
N ILE A 394 8.98 22.30 3.87
CA ILE A 394 9.22 20.84 3.98
C ILE A 394 10.63 20.57 4.46
N ALA A 395 11.61 21.33 3.95
CA ALA A 395 13.01 21.22 4.37
C ALA A 395 13.20 21.42 5.89
N GLU A 396 12.43 22.32 6.51
CA GLU A 396 12.45 22.52 7.97
C GLU A 396 11.95 21.26 8.70
N ILE A 397 10.88 20.63 8.24
CA ILE A 397 10.37 19.38 8.84
C ILE A 397 11.33 18.22 8.59
N GLU A 398 11.98 18.13 7.43
CA GLU A 398 13.04 17.15 7.19
C GLU A 398 14.19 17.28 8.18
N ARG A 399 14.63 18.51 8.44
CA ARG A 399 15.70 18.81 9.41
C ARG A 399 15.30 18.41 10.84
N ARG A 400 14.05 18.67 11.25
CA ARG A 400 13.54 18.37 12.60
C ARG A 400 13.26 16.90 12.81
N SER A 401 12.68 16.21 11.82
CA SER A 401 12.26 14.81 11.92
C SER A 401 13.38 13.82 11.58
N GLY A 402 14.36 14.25 10.78
CA GLY A 402 15.39 13.39 10.23
C GLY A 402 14.90 12.40 9.16
N PHE A 403 13.70 12.62 8.62
CA PHE A 403 13.17 11.89 7.45
C PHE A 403 13.31 12.74 6.18
N LYS A 404 13.22 12.09 5.02
CA LYS A 404 13.17 12.73 3.70
C LYS A 404 11.82 12.51 3.07
N PHE A 405 11.15 13.60 2.71
CA PHE A 405 9.79 13.59 2.18
C PHE A 405 9.77 13.88 0.69
N PHE A 406 8.72 13.41 0.00
CA PHE A 406 8.53 13.63 -1.44
C PHE A 406 9.80 13.30 -2.24
N HIS A 407 10.43 12.17 -1.92
CA HIS A 407 11.73 11.84 -2.50
C HIS A 407 11.65 11.50 -4.00
N ASN A 408 10.42 11.29 -4.52
CA ASN A 408 10.17 11.09 -5.95
C ASN A 408 10.00 12.39 -6.74
N LEU A 409 10.23 13.56 -6.13
CA LEU A 409 10.44 14.79 -6.88
C LEU A 409 11.64 14.68 -7.82
N ASN A 410 11.56 15.36 -8.97
CA ASN A 410 12.74 15.52 -9.82
C ASN A 410 13.90 16.11 -8.99
N PRO A 411 15.05 15.44 -8.90
CA PRO A 411 16.17 15.88 -8.06
C PRO A 411 16.67 17.29 -8.37
N GLU A 412 16.55 17.74 -9.63
CA GLU A 412 17.01 19.06 -10.08
C GLU A 412 16.25 20.22 -9.44
N ILE A 413 14.98 19.99 -9.04
CA ILE A 413 14.10 21.02 -8.45
C ILE A 413 13.71 20.73 -7.00
N ALA A 414 14.09 19.57 -6.46
CA ALA A 414 13.60 19.08 -5.17
C ALA A 414 13.90 20.04 -4.02
N ASP A 415 15.12 20.59 -3.95
CA ASP A 415 15.51 21.50 -2.87
C ASP A 415 14.75 22.82 -2.94
N GLU A 416 14.54 23.36 -4.14
CA GLU A 416 13.77 24.59 -4.35
C GLU A 416 12.30 24.39 -3.96
N VAL A 417 11.69 23.30 -4.40
CA VAL A 417 10.30 22.94 -4.04
C VAL A 417 10.15 22.76 -2.53
N LYS A 418 11.08 22.06 -1.87
CA LYS A 418 11.02 21.80 -0.43
C LYS A 418 11.29 23.03 0.43
N ALA A 419 11.93 24.06 -0.12
CA ALA A 419 12.15 25.35 0.55
C ALA A 419 10.88 26.24 0.55
N GLN A 420 9.89 25.94 -0.28
CA GLN A 420 8.66 26.73 -0.37
C GLN A 420 7.87 26.73 0.95
N LYS A 421 7.33 27.90 1.33
CA LYS A 421 6.42 28.08 2.47
C LYS A 421 5.37 29.17 2.24
N ASN A 422 5.04 29.47 0.97
CA ASN A 422 4.12 30.53 0.62
C ASN A 422 2.67 30.14 0.95
N TYR A 423 2.19 30.52 2.12
CA TYR A 423 0.83 30.25 2.57
C TYR A 423 -0.23 30.97 1.71
N ASP A 424 0.05 32.21 1.28
CA ASP A 424 -0.91 33.00 0.48
C ASP A 424 -1.23 32.32 -0.86
N ALA A 425 -0.27 31.66 -1.46
CA ALA A 425 -0.49 30.89 -2.69
C ALA A 425 -1.47 29.73 -2.48
N TRP A 426 -1.58 29.20 -1.26
CA TRP A 426 -2.49 28.10 -0.90
C TRP A 426 -3.90 28.58 -0.55
N LEU A 427 -4.09 29.86 -0.14
CA LEU A 427 -5.41 30.39 0.23
C LEU A 427 -6.46 30.23 -0.87
N SER A 428 -6.06 30.36 -2.13
CA SER A 428 -6.95 30.18 -3.27
C SER A 428 -7.30 28.71 -3.56
N LYS A 429 -6.68 27.76 -2.85
CA LYS A 429 -6.91 26.33 -2.99
C LYS A 429 -7.67 25.75 -1.79
N PHE A 430 -7.57 26.40 -0.62
CA PHE A 430 -8.26 26.07 0.61
C PHE A 430 -9.71 26.59 0.58
#